data_00f35155a1cbce09378908863ae1971b
#
_entry.id   00f35155a1cbce09378908863ae1971b
#
_cell.length_a   1.000
_cell.length_b   1.000
_cell.length_c   1.000
_cell.angle_alpha   90.00
_cell.angle_beta   90.00
_cell.angle_gamma   90.00
#
_symmetry.space_group_name_H-M   'P 1'
#
loop_
_entity.id
_entity.type
_entity.pdbx_description
1 polymer ?
#
loop_
_entity_poly.entity_id
_entity_poly.type
_entity_poly.pdbx_seq_one_letter_code
_entity_poly.pdbx_strand_id
1 'polypeptide(L)'
;MEAFFDRGGPWGRRMMCGTASVQVCVDAGDESDGAAGYRRRWRLVHAIGPVLVAAFANSPLRVGRPTGWRSSRQQVWSHMDPGRTRPPRLDQDPREAWTRYALDAQVMCVRQESSHDWSAPPELTFRDWVRGDAVDAGRLRRPTVGDLDYHLSTLFPPVRPRGHFELRMIDAQPGDGWVVPVAVVSALLSDAQAADAAMAAAERLWYPDGANGENPWLLAASVGPAHPRIARASRECFAVARDALVRHRTPADILAAVDDFIDRYVSKDRCPADDLLEELG
;
A
#
# COMPACT_ATOMS: atom_id res chain seq x y z
N MET A 1 -1.30 22.34 -3.61
CA MET A 1 -0.79 20.94 -3.69
C MET A 1 0.71 20.93 -4.03
N GLU A 2 1.13 21.53 -5.15
CA GLU A 2 2.55 21.62 -5.55
C GLU A 2 3.44 22.18 -4.44
N ALA A 3 3.08 23.34 -3.87
CA ALA A 3 3.80 23.96 -2.76
C ALA A 3 3.91 23.06 -1.51
N PHE A 4 2.94 22.19 -1.27
CA PHE A 4 3.02 21.20 -0.19
C PHE A 4 4.09 20.14 -0.48
N PHE A 5 4.09 19.60 -1.69
CA PHE A 5 5.04 18.56 -2.08
C PHE A 5 6.48 19.06 -2.17
N ASP A 6 6.67 20.34 -2.47
CA ASP A 6 8.01 20.93 -2.55
C ASP A 6 8.68 21.13 -1.18
N ARG A 7 7.92 21.13 -0.08
CA ARG A 7 8.47 21.27 1.29
C ARG A 7 9.39 20.10 1.67
N GLY A 8 9.08 18.87 1.21
CA GLY A 8 9.83 17.66 1.50
C GLY A 8 10.85 17.25 0.43
N GLY A 9 11.27 18.18 -0.44
CA GLY A 9 12.18 17.88 -1.56
C GLY A 9 11.45 17.30 -2.78
N PRO A 10 12.13 16.52 -3.66
CA PRO A 10 11.57 16.16 -4.97
C PRO A 10 10.55 15.00 -4.91
N TRP A 11 10.36 14.38 -3.77
CA TRP A 11 9.64 13.10 -3.65
C TRP A 11 8.15 13.22 -3.95
N GLY A 12 7.50 14.30 -3.51
CA GLY A 12 6.08 14.52 -3.75
C GLY A 12 5.77 14.68 -5.25
N ARG A 13 6.54 15.49 -5.99
CA ARG A 13 6.38 15.61 -7.44
C ARG A 13 6.68 14.30 -8.17
N ARG A 14 7.71 13.55 -7.72
CA ARG A 14 8.01 12.22 -8.28
C ARG A 14 6.87 11.24 -8.10
N MET A 15 6.23 11.26 -6.94
CA MET A 15 5.07 10.42 -6.68
C MET A 15 3.92 10.77 -7.63
N MET A 16 3.59 12.06 -7.75
CA MET A 16 2.45 12.51 -8.57
C MET A 16 2.64 12.30 -10.07
N CYS A 17 3.86 12.49 -10.57
CA CYS A 17 4.13 12.54 -12.02
C CYS A 17 4.93 11.36 -12.55
N GLY A 18 5.56 10.56 -11.70
CA GLY A 18 6.53 9.54 -12.12
C GLY A 18 6.28 8.14 -11.55
N THR A 19 5.08 7.86 -11.01
CA THR A 19 4.77 6.53 -10.48
C THR A 19 3.44 6.00 -11.03
N ALA A 20 3.39 4.69 -11.30
CA ALA A 20 2.19 3.98 -11.72
C ALA A 20 1.96 2.75 -10.85
N SER A 21 0.69 2.37 -10.66
CA SER A 21 0.32 1.25 -9.79
C SER A 21 -0.91 0.50 -10.30
N VAL A 22 -1.03 -0.75 -9.89
CA VAL A 22 -2.30 -1.45 -9.83
C VAL A 22 -2.90 -1.21 -8.45
N GLN A 23 -4.18 -0.83 -8.39
CA GLN A 23 -4.93 -0.70 -7.15
C GLN A 23 -6.05 -1.75 -7.13
N VAL A 24 -6.06 -2.57 -6.09
CA VAL A 24 -7.06 -3.63 -5.94
C VAL A 24 -8.03 -3.21 -4.85
N CYS A 25 -9.30 -3.07 -5.21
CA CYS A 25 -10.38 -2.80 -4.27
C CYS A 25 -11.07 -4.10 -3.86
N VAL A 26 -11.18 -4.32 -2.58
CA VAL A 26 -11.81 -5.51 -2.00
C VAL A 26 -12.81 -5.09 -0.92
N ASP A 27 -13.83 -5.91 -0.74
CA ASP A 27 -14.81 -5.71 0.33
C ASP A 27 -14.12 -5.62 1.71
N ALA A 28 -14.50 -4.63 2.52
CA ALA A 28 -13.88 -4.41 3.82
C ALA A 28 -14.27 -5.49 4.85
N GLY A 29 -15.33 -6.22 4.61
CA GLY A 29 -15.88 -7.21 5.53
C GLY A 29 -17.01 -6.68 6.42
N ASP A 30 -17.55 -7.58 7.23
CA ASP A 30 -18.63 -7.33 8.17
C ASP A 30 -18.13 -7.06 9.60
N GLU A 31 -19.05 -6.97 10.56
CA GLU A 31 -18.76 -6.75 11.98
C GLU A 31 -18.37 -8.04 12.74
N SER A 32 -18.34 -9.20 12.07
CA SER A 32 -17.99 -10.48 12.71
C SER A 32 -16.52 -10.55 13.10
N ASP A 33 -16.21 -11.46 14.03
CA ASP A 33 -14.82 -11.77 14.41
C ASP A 33 -14.19 -12.83 13.51
N GLY A 34 -14.93 -13.37 12.52
CA GLY A 34 -14.50 -14.39 11.59
C GLY A 34 -13.62 -13.87 10.46
N ALA A 35 -13.30 -14.75 9.50
CA ALA A 35 -12.50 -14.42 8.32
C ALA A 35 -13.12 -13.30 7.46
N ALA A 36 -14.45 -13.15 7.48
CA ALA A 36 -15.17 -12.09 6.78
C ALA A 36 -15.16 -10.75 7.54
N GLY A 37 -14.75 -10.74 8.81
CA GLY A 37 -14.77 -9.55 9.64
C GLY A 37 -13.74 -8.49 9.22
N TYR A 38 -14.16 -7.22 9.22
CA TYR A 38 -13.30 -6.10 8.78
C TYR A 38 -12.01 -5.96 9.60
N ARG A 39 -12.03 -6.30 10.90
CA ARG A 39 -10.85 -6.24 11.77
C ARG A 39 -9.78 -7.24 11.33
N ARG A 40 -10.22 -8.44 10.96
CA ARG A 40 -9.34 -9.50 10.48
C ARG A 40 -8.81 -9.20 9.09
N ARG A 41 -9.68 -8.78 8.17
CA ARG A 41 -9.30 -8.36 6.81
C ARG A 41 -8.31 -7.19 6.84
N TRP A 42 -8.54 -6.20 7.72
CA TRP A 42 -7.60 -5.08 7.90
C TRP A 42 -6.19 -5.54 8.28
N ARG A 43 -6.08 -6.44 9.26
CA ARG A 43 -4.79 -7.00 9.66
C ARG A 43 -4.15 -7.79 8.52
N LEU A 44 -4.94 -8.62 7.84
CA LEU A 44 -4.44 -9.45 6.74
C LEU A 44 -3.85 -8.62 5.59
N VAL A 45 -4.59 -7.61 5.10
CA VAL A 45 -4.11 -6.78 3.97
C VAL A 45 -2.84 -6.00 4.29
N HIS A 46 -2.63 -5.65 5.55
CA HIS A 46 -1.38 -5.02 5.99
C HIS A 46 -0.27 -6.05 6.20
N ALA A 47 -0.58 -7.22 6.74
CA ALA A 47 0.40 -8.28 6.97
C ALA A 47 1.00 -8.78 5.66
N ILE A 48 0.16 -9.05 4.64
CA ILE A 48 0.61 -9.51 3.32
C ILE A 48 1.17 -8.36 2.45
N GLY A 49 1.04 -7.10 2.88
CA GLY A 49 1.50 -5.94 2.12
C GLY A 49 2.95 -6.05 1.62
N PRO A 50 3.93 -6.39 2.47
CA PRO A 50 5.31 -6.61 2.04
C PRO A 50 5.47 -7.72 0.99
N VAL A 51 4.68 -8.80 1.11
CA VAL A 51 4.66 -9.88 0.09
C VAL A 51 4.21 -9.35 -1.26
N LEU A 52 3.12 -8.57 -1.28
CA LEU A 52 2.60 -7.97 -2.51
C LEU A 52 3.57 -6.95 -3.11
N VAL A 53 4.21 -6.12 -2.27
CA VAL A 53 5.26 -5.20 -2.74
C VAL A 53 6.39 -5.95 -3.42
N ALA A 54 6.89 -7.01 -2.81
CA ALA A 54 8.03 -7.76 -3.31
C ALA A 54 7.70 -8.54 -4.59
N ALA A 55 6.60 -9.31 -4.57
CA ALA A 55 6.22 -10.17 -5.69
C ALA A 55 5.89 -9.36 -6.95
N PHE A 56 5.25 -8.19 -6.80
CA PHE A 56 4.82 -7.34 -7.90
C PHE A 56 5.71 -6.12 -8.13
N ALA A 57 6.92 -6.08 -7.54
CA ALA A 57 7.88 -5.03 -7.80
C ALA A 57 8.23 -4.99 -9.30
N ASN A 58 8.04 -3.82 -9.93
CA ASN A 58 8.20 -3.63 -11.37
C ASN A 58 8.68 -2.22 -11.73
N SER A 59 9.42 -1.57 -10.83
CA SER A 59 9.92 -0.21 -11.08
C SER A 59 11.38 -0.06 -10.64
N PRO A 60 12.32 -0.87 -11.20
CA PRO A 60 13.73 -0.82 -10.79
C PRO A 60 14.50 0.34 -11.41
N LEU A 61 13.92 1.01 -12.41
CA LEU A 61 14.58 1.99 -13.23
C LEU A 61 14.07 3.41 -12.99
N ARG A 62 14.97 4.37 -13.16
CA ARG A 62 14.65 5.78 -13.25
C ARG A 62 15.45 6.44 -14.36
N VAL A 63 14.73 7.06 -15.32
CA VAL A 63 15.36 7.67 -16.50
C VAL A 63 16.32 6.68 -17.18
N GLY A 64 15.88 5.43 -17.36
CA GLY A 64 16.63 4.35 -17.99
C GLY A 64 17.84 3.81 -17.19
N ARG A 65 17.99 4.17 -15.90
CA ARG A 65 19.10 3.72 -15.05
C ARG A 65 18.59 2.95 -13.82
N PRO A 66 19.26 1.86 -13.42
CA PRO A 66 18.98 1.15 -12.19
C PRO A 66 19.05 2.07 -10.97
N THR A 67 18.08 1.94 -10.07
CA THR A 67 18.00 2.73 -8.83
C THR A 67 18.58 2.03 -7.62
N GLY A 68 18.86 0.73 -7.74
CA GLY A 68 19.19 -0.14 -6.61
C GLY A 68 17.98 -0.69 -5.85
N TRP A 69 16.75 -0.37 -6.29
CA TRP A 69 15.49 -0.86 -5.71
C TRP A 69 14.74 -1.71 -6.72
N ARG A 70 14.02 -2.74 -6.27
CA ARG A 70 13.07 -3.49 -7.11
C ARG A 70 11.79 -2.67 -7.34
N SER A 71 11.36 -1.90 -6.34
CA SER A 71 10.28 -0.93 -6.46
C SER A 71 10.76 0.48 -6.09
N SER A 72 11.21 1.26 -7.08
CA SER A 72 11.50 2.69 -6.92
C SER A 72 10.25 3.49 -6.59
N ARG A 73 9.08 3.00 -7.00
CA ARG A 73 7.80 3.60 -6.59
C ARG A 73 7.67 3.57 -5.07
N GLN A 74 7.90 2.44 -4.41
CA GLN A 74 7.84 2.33 -2.96
C GLN A 74 8.97 3.12 -2.28
N GLN A 75 10.14 3.22 -2.90
CA GLN A 75 11.20 4.12 -2.45
C GLN A 75 10.69 5.57 -2.39
N VAL A 76 10.06 6.05 -3.47
CA VAL A 76 9.49 7.41 -3.52
C VAL A 76 8.49 7.62 -2.39
N TRP A 77 7.57 6.66 -2.20
CA TRP A 77 6.56 6.73 -1.15
C TRP A 77 7.16 6.73 0.26
N SER A 78 8.24 5.99 0.49
CA SER A 78 8.90 5.95 1.81
C SER A 78 9.58 7.26 2.21
N HIS A 79 9.91 8.10 1.24
CA HIS A 79 10.54 9.42 1.46
C HIS A 79 9.54 10.58 1.51
N MET A 80 8.27 10.32 1.22
CA MET A 80 7.22 11.31 1.38
C MET A 80 6.83 11.47 2.86
N ASP A 81 5.97 12.45 3.12
CA ASP A 81 5.35 12.70 4.41
C ASP A 81 4.86 11.40 5.09
N PRO A 82 5.54 10.94 6.15
CA PRO A 82 5.20 9.67 6.81
C PRO A 82 3.80 9.64 7.42
N GLY A 83 3.26 10.79 7.83
CA GLY A 83 1.91 10.91 8.35
C GLY A 83 0.83 10.66 7.31
N ARG A 84 1.23 10.60 6.03
CA ARG A 84 0.33 10.44 4.89
C ARG A 84 0.51 9.13 4.14
N THR A 85 1.69 8.49 4.23
CA THR A 85 2.09 7.38 3.38
C THR A 85 2.39 6.08 4.13
N ARG A 86 2.64 6.14 5.44
CA ARG A 86 2.86 4.93 6.25
C ARG A 86 1.54 4.23 6.58
N PRO A 87 1.55 2.93 6.84
CA PRO A 87 0.36 2.25 7.34
C PRO A 87 -0.06 2.84 8.69
N PRO A 88 -1.36 2.91 8.98
CA PRO A 88 -1.87 3.21 10.30
C PRO A 88 -1.40 2.17 11.34
N ARG A 89 -1.55 2.49 12.62
CA ARG A 89 -1.24 1.53 13.70
C ARG A 89 -2.18 0.32 13.63
N LEU A 90 -1.62 -0.88 13.78
CA LEU A 90 -2.37 -2.14 13.67
C LEU A 90 -2.71 -2.78 15.03
N ASP A 91 -2.23 -2.18 16.12
CA ASP A 91 -2.46 -2.60 17.52
C ASP A 91 -3.77 -2.04 18.11
N GLN A 92 -4.59 -1.38 17.31
CA GLN A 92 -5.85 -0.74 17.70
C GLN A 92 -7.01 -1.22 16.80
N ASP A 93 -8.25 -0.89 17.20
CA ASP A 93 -9.39 -1.05 16.29
C ASP A 93 -9.15 -0.26 14.99
N PRO A 94 -9.41 -0.85 13.81
CA PRO A 94 -9.14 -0.21 12.52
C PRO A 94 -9.79 1.17 12.35
N ARG A 95 -10.99 1.38 12.89
CA ARG A 95 -11.70 2.66 12.80
C ARG A 95 -11.03 3.73 13.66
N GLU A 96 -10.58 3.36 14.86
CA GLU A 96 -9.84 4.27 15.73
C GLU A 96 -8.47 4.61 15.13
N ALA A 97 -7.76 3.59 14.64
CA ALA A 97 -6.47 3.77 13.98
C ALA A 97 -6.56 4.69 12.76
N TRP A 98 -7.59 4.48 11.92
CA TRP A 98 -7.84 5.32 10.74
C TRP A 98 -8.24 6.74 11.13
N THR A 99 -9.13 6.90 12.12
CA THR A 99 -9.55 8.23 12.61
C THR A 99 -8.35 9.01 13.12
N ARG A 100 -7.51 8.37 13.92
CA ARG A 100 -6.28 9.00 14.43
C ARG A 100 -5.33 9.37 13.30
N TYR A 101 -5.09 8.44 12.38
CA TYR A 101 -4.25 8.66 11.21
C TYR A 101 -4.72 9.88 10.39
N ALA A 102 -6.02 9.96 10.10
CA ALA A 102 -6.58 11.05 9.34
C ALA A 102 -6.50 12.40 10.08
N LEU A 103 -6.77 12.41 11.37
CA LEU A 103 -6.72 13.63 12.18
C LEU A 103 -5.29 14.14 12.38
N ASP A 104 -4.31 13.25 12.52
CA ASP A 104 -2.91 13.62 12.80
C ASP A 104 -2.10 13.90 11.53
N ALA A 105 -2.64 13.58 10.34
CA ALA A 105 -2.01 13.95 9.08
C ALA A 105 -2.06 15.45 8.83
N GLN A 106 -0.97 16.01 8.27
CA GLN A 106 -0.90 17.42 7.91
C GLN A 106 -1.91 17.78 6.83
N VAL A 107 -2.51 18.96 6.95
CA VAL A 107 -3.43 19.49 5.94
C VAL A 107 -2.64 19.90 4.69
N MET A 108 -2.99 19.30 3.54
CA MET A 108 -2.33 19.65 2.27
C MET A 108 -2.77 21.00 1.74
N CYS A 109 -4.07 21.24 1.78
CA CYS A 109 -4.69 22.47 1.25
C CYS A 109 -5.85 22.92 2.12
N VAL A 110 -6.02 24.23 2.27
CA VAL A 110 -7.22 24.87 2.80
C VAL A 110 -7.94 25.54 1.63
N ARG A 111 -9.05 24.95 1.19
CA ARG A 111 -9.81 25.48 0.05
C ARG A 111 -10.44 26.84 0.42
N GLN A 112 -10.29 27.81 -0.46
CA GLN A 112 -10.84 29.15 -0.33
C GLN A 112 -11.56 29.56 -1.61
N GLU A 113 -12.75 30.11 -1.50
CA GLU A 113 -13.53 30.57 -2.65
C GLU A 113 -12.96 31.86 -3.27
N SER A 114 -12.38 32.72 -2.42
CA SER A 114 -11.89 34.05 -2.80
C SER A 114 -10.41 34.11 -3.19
N SER A 115 -9.69 33.00 -3.14
CA SER A 115 -8.24 32.93 -3.40
C SER A 115 -7.85 31.71 -4.19
N HIS A 116 -6.88 31.87 -5.09
CA HIS A 116 -6.21 30.72 -5.74
C HIS A 116 -5.11 30.11 -4.88
N ASP A 117 -4.69 30.76 -3.81
CA ASP A 117 -3.75 30.21 -2.84
C ASP A 117 -4.50 29.37 -1.78
N TRP A 118 -4.41 28.06 -1.93
CA TRP A 118 -4.95 27.08 -1.00
C TRP A 118 -3.87 26.48 -0.09
N SER A 119 -2.73 27.12 0.02
CA SER A 119 -1.62 26.60 0.83
C SER A 119 -2.02 26.54 2.31
N ALA A 120 -1.91 25.35 2.89
CA ALA A 120 -2.07 25.21 4.32
C ALA A 120 -0.80 25.69 5.06
N PRO A 121 -0.93 26.21 6.28
CA PRO A 121 0.20 26.50 7.13
C PRO A 121 1.11 25.26 7.31
N PRO A 122 2.43 25.42 7.40
CA PRO A 122 3.33 24.33 7.73
C PRO A 122 2.90 23.63 9.03
N GLU A 123 3.07 22.30 9.07
CA GLU A 123 2.83 21.45 10.26
C GLU A 123 1.38 21.44 10.78
N LEU A 124 0.45 22.17 10.17
CA LEU A 124 -0.96 22.13 10.55
C LEU A 124 -1.54 20.73 10.32
N THR A 125 -1.90 20.02 11.40
CA THR A 125 -2.68 18.79 11.30
C THR A 125 -4.18 19.10 11.16
N PHE A 126 -4.96 18.13 10.66
CA PHE A 126 -6.41 18.32 10.60
C PHE A 126 -7.00 18.43 12.02
N ARG A 127 -6.42 17.73 12.99
CA ARG A 127 -6.76 17.83 14.41
C ARG A 127 -6.60 19.25 14.96
N ASP A 128 -5.47 19.90 14.68
CA ASP A 128 -5.21 21.26 15.16
C ASP A 128 -6.16 22.27 14.52
N TRP A 129 -6.49 22.05 13.24
CA TRP A 129 -7.48 22.89 12.56
C TRP A 129 -8.87 22.76 13.18
N VAL A 130 -9.31 21.54 13.53
CA VAL A 130 -10.58 21.32 14.24
C VAL A 130 -10.58 21.91 15.65
N ARG A 131 -9.46 21.82 16.38
CA ARG A 131 -9.32 22.43 17.73
C ARG A 131 -9.42 23.94 17.70
N GLY A 132 -8.99 24.57 16.63
CA GLY A 132 -9.24 25.98 16.38
C GLY A 132 -8.12 26.94 16.70
N ASP A 133 -6.94 26.52 17.16
CA ASP A 133 -5.84 27.43 17.54
C ASP A 133 -5.45 28.40 16.43
N ALA A 134 -5.44 27.94 15.17
CA ALA A 134 -5.17 28.78 14.01
C ALA A 134 -6.38 29.65 13.59
N VAL A 135 -7.59 29.22 13.93
CA VAL A 135 -8.84 29.95 13.69
C VAL A 135 -8.99 31.08 14.68
N ASP A 136 -8.77 30.83 15.96
CA ASP A 136 -8.88 31.80 17.04
C ASP A 136 -7.83 32.91 16.91
N ALA A 137 -6.70 32.61 16.28
CA ALA A 137 -5.69 33.61 15.88
C ALA A 137 -6.06 34.41 14.60
N GLY A 138 -7.24 34.19 14.02
CA GLY A 138 -7.70 34.85 12.79
C GLY A 138 -6.96 34.46 11.51
N ARG A 139 -6.17 33.39 11.55
CA ARG A 139 -5.35 32.93 10.41
C ARG A 139 -6.07 31.99 9.46
N LEU A 140 -7.07 31.26 9.96
CA LEU A 140 -7.85 30.30 9.19
C LEU A 140 -9.34 30.40 9.53
N ARG A 141 -10.19 30.01 8.60
CA ARG A 141 -11.61 29.72 8.88
C ARG A 141 -11.76 28.37 9.59
N ARG A 142 -12.90 28.13 10.22
CA ARG A 142 -13.22 26.79 10.75
C ARG A 142 -13.35 25.76 9.63
N PRO A 143 -12.91 24.52 9.85
CA PRO A 143 -13.06 23.44 8.87
C PRO A 143 -14.54 23.02 8.75
N THR A 144 -14.91 22.54 7.57
CA THR A 144 -16.21 21.98 7.24
C THR A 144 -16.09 20.47 7.01
N VAL A 145 -17.23 19.75 6.92
CA VAL A 145 -17.25 18.34 6.49
C VAL A 145 -16.63 18.18 5.10
N GLY A 146 -16.91 19.12 4.18
CA GLY A 146 -16.29 19.09 2.85
C GLY A 146 -14.77 19.25 2.86
N ASP A 147 -14.19 19.91 3.88
CA ASP A 147 -12.74 19.95 4.07
C ASP A 147 -12.19 18.62 4.57
N LEU A 148 -12.94 17.92 5.44
CA LEU A 148 -12.58 16.56 5.87
C LEU A 148 -12.59 15.60 4.68
N ASP A 149 -13.64 15.61 3.87
CA ASP A 149 -13.74 14.75 2.68
C ASP A 149 -12.56 15.00 1.73
N TYR A 150 -12.23 16.26 1.50
CA TYR A 150 -11.08 16.63 0.68
C TYR A 150 -9.77 16.18 1.33
N HIS A 151 -9.60 16.38 2.62
CA HIS A 151 -8.41 15.94 3.36
C HIS A 151 -8.21 14.42 3.26
N LEU A 152 -9.27 13.63 3.48
CA LEU A 152 -9.25 12.17 3.32
C LEU A 152 -8.81 11.73 1.91
N SER A 153 -9.20 12.49 0.87
CA SER A 153 -8.78 12.21 -0.51
C SER A 153 -7.29 12.43 -0.75
N THR A 154 -6.63 13.22 0.10
CA THR A 154 -5.19 13.53 0.02
C THR A 154 -4.31 12.61 0.86
N LEU A 155 -4.87 11.61 1.53
CA LEU A 155 -4.13 10.61 2.30
C LEU A 155 -3.76 9.42 1.39
N PHE A 156 -2.55 8.91 1.51
CA PHE A 156 -1.98 7.92 0.62
C PHE A 156 -1.41 6.70 1.36
N PRO A 157 -2.13 6.10 2.33
CA PRO A 157 -1.65 4.89 3.01
C PRO A 157 -1.55 3.72 2.04
N PRO A 158 -0.82 2.66 2.39
CA PRO A 158 -0.76 1.43 1.58
C PRO A 158 -2.13 0.76 1.40
N VAL A 159 -2.99 0.86 2.42
CA VAL A 159 -4.40 0.43 2.37
C VAL A 159 -5.28 1.60 2.79
N ARG A 160 -6.17 2.03 1.91
CA ARG A 160 -7.10 3.13 2.16
C ARG A 160 -8.53 2.60 2.33
N PRO A 161 -9.17 2.83 3.51
CA PRO A 161 -10.57 2.44 3.71
C PRO A 161 -11.52 3.49 3.10
N ARG A 162 -12.51 3.00 2.31
CA ARG A 162 -13.57 3.81 1.69
C ARG A 162 -14.89 3.03 1.57
N GLY A 163 -15.35 2.37 2.64
CA GLY A 163 -16.40 1.37 2.59
C GLY A 163 -15.93 0.04 1.99
N HIS A 164 -14.77 0.04 1.37
CA HIS A 164 -13.97 -1.08 0.90
C HIS A 164 -12.51 -0.82 1.26
N PHE A 165 -11.62 -1.81 1.11
CA PHE A 165 -10.19 -1.61 1.22
C PHE A 165 -9.58 -1.45 -0.18
N GLU A 166 -8.92 -0.33 -0.40
CA GLU A 166 -8.15 -0.05 -1.60
C GLU A 166 -6.66 -0.33 -1.33
N LEU A 167 -6.16 -1.44 -1.85
CA LEU A 167 -4.75 -1.83 -1.75
C LEU A 167 -3.95 -1.05 -2.80
N ARG A 168 -2.96 -0.28 -2.37
CA ARG A 168 -2.25 0.72 -3.19
C ARG A 168 -0.77 0.43 -3.37
N MET A 169 -0.26 -0.64 -2.75
CA MET A 169 1.16 -0.93 -2.67
C MET A 169 1.74 -1.61 -3.93
N ILE A 170 0.91 -2.10 -4.86
CA ILE A 170 1.34 -2.89 -6.01
C ILE A 170 1.81 -1.97 -7.15
N ASP A 171 2.99 -2.22 -7.70
CA ASP A 171 3.48 -1.51 -8.88
C ASP A 171 2.62 -1.85 -10.12
N ALA A 172 2.60 -0.96 -11.11
CA ALA A 172 1.96 -1.24 -12.38
C ALA A 172 2.59 -2.48 -13.03
N GLN A 173 1.74 -3.34 -13.59
CA GLN A 173 2.15 -4.56 -14.27
C GLN A 173 2.05 -4.37 -15.78
N PRO A 174 2.93 -5.02 -16.60
CA PRO A 174 2.90 -4.87 -18.05
C PRO A 174 1.69 -5.59 -18.66
N GLY A 175 1.14 -5.01 -19.72
CA GLY A 175 0.02 -5.62 -20.47
C GLY A 175 -1.15 -6.00 -19.57
N ASP A 176 -1.63 -7.23 -19.71
CA ASP A 176 -2.71 -7.81 -18.91
C ASP A 176 -2.25 -8.40 -17.56
N GLY A 177 -0.98 -8.21 -17.19
CA GLY A 177 -0.43 -8.73 -15.92
C GLY A 177 -1.12 -8.22 -14.67
N TRP A 178 -1.95 -7.16 -14.77
CA TRP A 178 -2.80 -6.68 -13.68
C TRP A 178 -3.82 -7.72 -13.19
N VAL A 179 -4.15 -8.73 -13.99
CA VAL A 179 -5.07 -9.81 -13.62
C VAL A 179 -4.54 -10.62 -12.43
N VAL A 180 -3.22 -10.84 -12.39
CA VAL A 180 -2.59 -11.67 -11.34
C VAL A 180 -2.75 -11.06 -9.94
N PRO A 181 -2.36 -9.80 -9.66
CA PRO A 181 -2.57 -9.22 -8.33
C PRO A 181 -4.05 -9.17 -7.94
N VAL A 182 -4.98 -8.94 -8.87
CA VAL A 182 -6.42 -8.95 -8.60
C VAL A 182 -6.86 -10.35 -8.16
N ALA A 183 -6.48 -11.40 -8.91
CA ALA A 183 -6.83 -12.78 -8.60
C ALA A 183 -6.25 -13.24 -7.25
N VAL A 184 -4.96 -12.98 -7.02
CA VAL A 184 -4.26 -13.38 -5.78
C VAL A 184 -4.86 -12.68 -4.56
N VAL A 185 -5.03 -11.35 -4.61
CA VAL A 185 -5.61 -10.60 -3.50
C VAL A 185 -7.05 -11.03 -3.22
N SER A 186 -7.86 -11.23 -4.27
CA SER A 186 -9.25 -11.71 -4.12
C SER A 186 -9.29 -13.08 -3.46
N ALA A 187 -8.43 -14.02 -3.88
CA ALA A 187 -8.37 -15.36 -3.31
C ALA A 187 -7.99 -15.34 -1.83
N LEU A 188 -6.96 -14.57 -1.46
CA LEU A 188 -6.48 -14.45 -0.08
C LEU A 188 -7.51 -13.83 0.87
N LEU A 189 -8.44 -13.03 0.36
CA LEU A 189 -9.44 -12.34 1.20
C LEU A 189 -10.82 -13.00 1.19
N SER A 190 -11.17 -13.76 0.13
CA SER A 190 -12.48 -14.39 0.04
C SER A 190 -12.50 -15.85 0.50
N ASP A 191 -11.34 -16.50 0.62
CA ASP A 191 -11.23 -17.89 1.11
C ASP A 191 -10.65 -17.89 2.53
N ALA A 192 -11.42 -18.38 3.51
CA ALA A 192 -11.02 -18.36 4.92
C ALA A 192 -9.75 -19.15 5.19
N GLN A 193 -9.57 -20.30 4.52
CA GLN A 193 -8.39 -21.15 4.69
C GLN A 193 -7.14 -20.45 4.12
N ALA A 194 -7.27 -19.82 2.95
CA ALA A 194 -6.18 -19.06 2.36
C ALA A 194 -5.82 -17.82 3.21
N ALA A 195 -6.83 -17.12 3.74
CA ALA A 195 -6.64 -15.98 4.63
C ALA A 195 -5.82 -16.34 5.89
N ASP A 196 -6.16 -17.47 6.53
CA ASP A 196 -5.46 -17.94 7.74
C ASP A 196 -4.02 -18.35 7.44
N ALA A 197 -3.82 -19.11 6.37
CA ALA A 197 -2.49 -19.54 5.97
C ALA A 197 -1.59 -18.38 5.53
N ALA A 198 -2.15 -17.42 4.77
CA ALA A 198 -1.42 -16.21 4.36
C ALA A 198 -1.08 -15.31 5.55
N MET A 199 -1.97 -15.16 6.53
CA MET A 199 -1.68 -14.44 7.77
C MET A 199 -0.49 -15.07 8.48
N ALA A 200 -0.52 -16.39 8.71
CA ALA A 200 0.57 -17.12 9.37
C ALA A 200 1.90 -17.02 8.60
N ALA A 201 1.86 -17.03 7.27
CA ALA A 201 3.04 -16.84 6.43
C ALA A 201 3.64 -15.44 6.58
N ALA A 202 2.77 -14.41 6.54
CA ALA A 202 3.17 -13.02 6.58
C ALA A 202 3.61 -12.55 7.97
N GLU A 203 3.01 -13.05 9.05
CA GLU A 203 3.38 -12.68 10.43
C GLU A 203 4.85 -12.96 10.72
N ARG A 204 5.44 -14.02 10.15
CA ARG A 204 6.87 -14.33 10.28
C ARG A 204 7.80 -13.26 9.68
N LEU A 205 7.29 -12.38 8.83
CA LEU A 205 8.05 -11.22 8.32
C LEU A 205 8.12 -10.10 9.37
N TRP A 206 7.06 -9.97 10.20
CA TRP A 206 6.92 -8.88 11.16
C TRP A 206 7.61 -9.19 12.49
N TYR A 207 7.68 -10.46 12.87
CA TYR A 207 8.22 -10.92 14.15
C TYR A 207 9.31 -11.99 13.93
N PRO A 208 10.43 -11.62 13.28
CA PRO A 208 11.50 -12.58 13.05
C PRO A 208 12.25 -12.83 14.35
N ASP A 209 12.50 -14.10 14.67
CA ASP A 209 13.34 -14.49 15.79
C ASP A 209 14.74 -13.88 15.65
N GLY A 210 15.11 -13.00 16.57
CA GLY A 210 16.45 -12.40 16.66
C GLY A 210 16.81 -11.35 15.61
N ALA A 211 15.86 -10.78 14.89
CA ALA A 211 16.17 -9.80 13.85
C ALA A 211 16.15 -8.36 14.35
N ASN A 212 17.10 -7.59 13.85
CA ASN A 212 17.32 -6.17 14.10
C ASN A 212 16.25 -5.29 13.45
N GLY A 213 15.00 -5.33 13.90
CA GLY A 213 13.99 -4.30 13.60
C GLY A 213 13.85 -3.81 12.15
N GLU A 214 14.25 -4.60 11.16
CA GLU A 214 14.12 -4.23 9.73
C GLU A 214 12.66 -4.06 9.36
N ASN A 215 12.35 -2.94 8.71
CA ASN A 215 11.00 -2.67 8.22
C ASN A 215 10.69 -3.58 7.01
N PRO A 216 9.73 -4.53 7.12
CA PRO A 216 9.42 -5.47 6.03
C PRO A 216 8.99 -4.78 4.72
N TRP A 217 8.35 -3.62 4.79
CA TRP A 217 7.95 -2.84 3.61
C TRP A 217 9.16 -2.32 2.82
N LEU A 218 10.17 -1.78 3.53
CA LEU A 218 11.38 -1.26 2.89
C LEU A 218 12.24 -2.38 2.35
N LEU A 219 12.33 -3.49 3.09
CA LEU A 219 13.05 -4.67 2.66
C LEU A 219 12.42 -5.26 1.37
N ALA A 220 11.10 -5.40 1.35
CA ALA A 220 10.35 -5.86 0.17
C ALA A 220 10.58 -4.96 -1.05
N ALA A 221 10.56 -3.64 -0.85
CA ALA A 221 10.73 -2.68 -1.93
C ALA A 221 12.17 -2.63 -2.46
N SER A 222 13.18 -2.78 -1.59
CA SER A 222 14.58 -2.66 -1.97
C SER A 222 15.11 -3.90 -2.66
N VAL A 223 14.97 -5.08 -2.04
CA VAL A 223 15.55 -6.34 -2.53
C VAL A 223 14.53 -7.32 -3.09
N GLY A 224 13.24 -7.11 -2.81
CA GLY A 224 12.18 -8.00 -3.30
C GLY A 224 12.32 -9.44 -2.81
N PRO A 225 11.91 -10.44 -3.65
CA PRO A 225 11.97 -11.84 -3.29
C PRO A 225 13.40 -12.41 -3.19
N ALA A 226 14.44 -11.66 -3.55
CA ALA A 226 15.82 -12.09 -3.32
C ALA A 226 16.15 -12.27 -1.82
N HIS A 227 15.35 -11.66 -0.92
CA HIS A 227 15.50 -11.89 0.51
C HIS A 227 14.80 -13.19 0.95
N PRO A 228 15.51 -14.16 1.58
CA PRO A 228 14.96 -15.50 1.84
C PRO A 228 13.64 -15.55 2.63
N ARG A 229 13.47 -14.66 3.62
CA ARG A 229 12.20 -14.59 4.40
C ARG A 229 11.04 -14.13 3.53
N ILE A 230 11.26 -13.14 2.67
CA ILE A 230 10.24 -12.62 1.74
C ILE A 230 9.92 -13.68 0.69
N ALA A 231 10.94 -14.32 0.10
CA ALA A 231 10.78 -15.40 -0.85
C ALA A 231 9.88 -16.52 -0.29
N ARG A 232 10.19 -16.97 0.93
CA ARG A 232 9.39 -17.99 1.61
C ARG A 232 7.94 -17.57 1.80
N ALA A 233 7.70 -16.37 2.34
CA ALA A 233 6.33 -15.85 2.55
C ALA A 233 5.58 -15.68 1.22
N SER A 234 6.27 -15.25 0.16
CA SER A 234 5.69 -15.13 -1.19
C SER A 234 5.25 -16.49 -1.72
N ARG A 235 6.13 -17.50 -1.67
CA ARG A 235 5.76 -18.86 -2.11
C ARG A 235 4.57 -19.42 -1.34
N GLU A 236 4.55 -19.27 -0.02
CA GLU A 236 3.45 -19.75 0.81
C GLU A 236 2.13 -19.00 0.50
N CYS A 237 2.15 -17.66 0.39
CA CYS A 237 0.96 -16.88 0.06
C CYS A 237 0.42 -17.19 -1.35
N PHE A 238 1.30 -17.31 -2.34
CA PHE A 238 0.87 -17.63 -3.71
C PHE A 238 0.34 -19.05 -3.85
N ALA A 239 0.95 -20.03 -3.15
CA ALA A 239 0.45 -21.41 -3.15
C ALA A 239 -0.99 -21.48 -2.59
N VAL A 240 -1.26 -20.87 -1.43
CA VAL A 240 -2.60 -20.90 -0.84
C VAL A 240 -3.61 -20.07 -1.64
N ALA A 241 -3.17 -18.98 -2.28
CA ALA A 241 -4.02 -18.22 -3.20
C ALA A 241 -4.41 -19.07 -4.42
N ARG A 242 -3.46 -19.74 -5.06
CA ARG A 242 -3.71 -20.65 -6.18
C ARG A 242 -4.68 -21.77 -5.81
N ASP A 243 -4.48 -22.41 -4.66
CA ASP A 243 -5.37 -23.47 -4.18
C ASP A 243 -6.80 -22.94 -3.94
N ALA A 244 -6.94 -21.72 -3.42
CA ALA A 244 -8.24 -21.05 -3.28
C ALA A 244 -8.89 -20.78 -4.64
N LEU A 245 -8.14 -20.29 -5.62
CA LEU A 245 -8.64 -20.06 -6.99
C LEU A 245 -9.17 -21.35 -7.62
N VAL A 246 -8.49 -22.49 -7.41
CA VAL A 246 -8.94 -23.79 -7.88
C VAL A 246 -10.24 -24.20 -7.16
N ARG A 247 -10.32 -24.06 -5.83
CA ARG A 247 -11.54 -24.37 -5.05
C ARG A 247 -12.75 -23.54 -5.51
N HIS A 248 -12.50 -22.27 -5.85
CA HIS A 248 -13.55 -21.35 -6.32
C HIS A 248 -13.86 -21.46 -7.81
N ARG A 249 -13.26 -22.44 -8.51
CA ARG A 249 -13.49 -22.70 -9.95
C ARG A 249 -13.25 -21.46 -10.81
N THR A 250 -12.18 -20.74 -10.50
CA THR A 250 -11.77 -19.56 -11.27
C THR A 250 -11.60 -19.93 -12.75
N PRO A 251 -11.96 -19.06 -13.70
CA PRO A 251 -11.74 -19.28 -15.13
C PRO A 251 -10.31 -19.72 -15.46
N ALA A 252 -10.18 -20.65 -16.40
CA ALA A 252 -8.91 -21.30 -16.72
C ALA A 252 -7.81 -20.33 -17.20
N ASP A 253 -8.18 -19.29 -17.91
CA ASP A 253 -7.28 -18.24 -18.39
C ASP A 253 -6.68 -17.42 -17.23
N ILE A 254 -7.49 -17.09 -16.23
CA ILE A 254 -7.01 -16.39 -15.02
C ILE A 254 -6.09 -17.31 -14.20
N LEU A 255 -6.48 -18.60 -14.03
CA LEU A 255 -5.66 -19.56 -13.33
C LEU A 255 -4.32 -19.78 -14.02
N ALA A 256 -4.33 -19.88 -15.37
CA ALA A 256 -3.11 -19.98 -16.16
C ALA A 256 -2.20 -18.77 -15.99
N ALA A 257 -2.76 -17.55 -15.99
CA ALA A 257 -1.97 -16.34 -15.76
C ALA A 257 -1.31 -16.32 -14.37
N VAL A 258 -1.98 -16.84 -13.35
CA VAL A 258 -1.41 -16.97 -11.99
C VAL A 258 -0.33 -18.06 -11.97
N ASP A 259 -0.56 -19.21 -12.62
CA ASP A 259 0.41 -20.29 -12.72
C ASP A 259 1.69 -19.82 -13.46
N ASP A 260 1.54 -19.14 -14.58
CA ASP A 260 2.66 -18.56 -15.33
C ASP A 260 3.48 -17.55 -14.48
N PHE A 261 2.79 -16.73 -13.69
CA PHE A 261 3.46 -15.78 -12.80
C PHE A 261 4.22 -16.50 -11.68
N ILE A 262 3.64 -17.55 -11.10
CA ILE A 262 4.31 -18.38 -10.08
C ILE A 262 5.56 -19.02 -10.67
N ASP A 263 5.46 -19.62 -11.86
CA ASP A 263 6.56 -20.34 -12.51
C ASP A 263 7.68 -19.38 -12.97
N ARG A 264 7.31 -18.20 -13.45
CA ARG A 264 8.28 -17.22 -13.94
C ARG A 264 9.02 -16.51 -12.81
N TYR A 265 8.32 -16.15 -11.74
CA TYR A 265 8.84 -15.28 -10.69
C TYR A 265 8.89 -15.95 -9.31
N VAL A 266 7.75 -16.31 -8.74
CA VAL A 266 7.65 -16.69 -7.33
C VAL A 266 8.46 -17.93 -6.98
N SER A 267 8.43 -18.96 -7.85
CA SER A 267 9.18 -20.22 -7.67
C SER A 267 10.71 -20.03 -7.78
N LYS A 268 11.14 -18.94 -8.41
CA LYS A 268 12.55 -18.62 -8.65
C LYS A 268 13.05 -17.49 -7.76
N ASP A 269 12.27 -17.07 -6.77
CA ASP A 269 12.58 -15.95 -5.88
C ASP A 269 12.85 -14.64 -6.63
N ARG A 270 12.08 -14.39 -7.70
CA ARG A 270 12.18 -13.24 -8.60
C ARG A 270 10.90 -12.41 -8.59
N CYS A 271 10.99 -11.24 -9.21
CA CYS A 271 9.86 -10.35 -9.51
C CYS A 271 10.04 -9.72 -10.91
N PRO A 272 9.00 -9.07 -11.47
CA PRO A 272 9.10 -8.44 -12.79
C PRO A 272 10.24 -7.42 -12.94
N ALA A 273 10.66 -6.77 -11.85
CA ALA A 273 11.78 -5.85 -11.87
C ALA A 273 13.10 -6.53 -12.27
N ASP A 274 13.26 -7.82 -12.00
CA ASP A 274 14.48 -8.55 -12.35
C ASP A 274 14.62 -8.72 -13.87
N ASP A 275 13.52 -8.92 -14.59
CA ASP A 275 13.53 -8.99 -16.05
C ASP A 275 13.98 -7.65 -16.65
N LEU A 276 13.45 -6.53 -16.15
CA LEU A 276 13.86 -5.18 -16.62
C LEU A 276 15.31 -4.87 -16.33
N LEU A 277 15.88 -5.41 -15.27
CA LEU A 277 17.31 -5.24 -14.95
C LEU A 277 18.20 -6.10 -15.85
N GLU A 278 17.76 -7.32 -16.21
CA GLU A 278 18.47 -8.22 -17.12
C GLU A 278 18.50 -7.68 -18.56
N GLU A 279 17.46 -6.98 -19.01
CA GLU A 279 17.41 -6.35 -20.33
C GLU A 279 18.45 -5.22 -20.52
N LEU A 280 19.00 -4.71 -19.42
CA LEU A 280 20.00 -3.62 -19.45
C LEU A 280 21.45 -4.11 -19.36
N GLY A 281 21.67 -5.33 -18.95
CA GLY A 281 22.99 -5.93 -18.75
C GLY A 281 23.45 -6.76 -19.90
#